data_e36835f6a957f5f1ac3540316b0b2544
#
_entry.id   e36835f6a957f5f1ac3540316b0b2544
#
_cell.length_a   1.000
_cell.length_b   1.000
_cell.length_c   1.000
_cell.angle_alpha   90.00
_cell.angle_beta   90.00
_cell.angle_gamma   90.00
#
_symmetry.space_group_name_H-M   'P 1'
#
loop_
_entity.id
_entity.type
_entity.pdbx_description
1 polymer ?
#
loop_
_entity_poly.entity_id
_entity_poly.type
_entity_poly.pdbx_seq_one_letter_code
_entity_poly.pdbx_strand_id
1 'polypeptide(L)'
;MFFLSERDKLDLSIFASFQYIRTAETRRMLKDMSNCLEQVLREMKVSDEVIDKYTMKDGDERNIHGNMILDIDHIRDMALCFYNLTWILGINRTSVDFYTSDNPIGTIPHVKNDFISMSGIRSEGVEVFFPLSPKHILIMYDGSYHKWVAPYDRRYVSIDEIDWVQEYNRRSVYNCNRCVFSKDGDLSVVD
;
A
#
# COMPACT_ATOMS: atom_id res chain seq x y z
N MET A 1 11.25 -1.14 -26.86
CA MET A 1 10.86 -1.69 -25.57
C MET A 1 10.44 -0.52 -24.70
N PHE A 2 9.17 -0.42 -24.33
CA PHE A 2 8.70 0.65 -23.45
C PHE A 2 9.18 0.39 -22.02
N PHE A 3 9.66 1.41 -21.36
CA PHE A 3 9.97 1.38 -19.94
C PHE A 3 9.66 2.75 -19.31
N LEU A 4 9.39 2.78 -18.02
CA LEU A 4 9.15 4.02 -17.30
C LEU A 4 10.46 4.83 -17.19
N SER A 5 10.41 6.11 -17.52
CA SER A 5 11.53 7.01 -17.27
C SER A 5 11.70 7.27 -15.75
N GLU A 6 12.86 7.79 -15.35
CA GLU A 6 13.07 8.22 -13.96
C GLU A 6 12.03 9.24 -13.50
N ARG A 7 11.66 10.14 -14.41
CA ARG A 7 10.65 11.16 -14.13
C ARG A 7 9.27 10.54 -13.94
N ASP A 8 8.87 9.60 -14.81
CA ASP A 8 7.58 8.91 -14.66
C ASP A 8 7.54 8.14 -13.33
N LYS A 9 8.66 7.49 -12.95
CA LYS A 9 8.77 6.79 -11.66
C LYS A 9 8.60 7.74 -10.50
N LEU A 10 9.22 8.93 -10.55
CA LEU A 10 9.08 9.94 -9.50
C LEU A 10 7.64 10.46 -9.41
N ASP A 11 7.04 10.85 -10.54
CA ASP A 11 5.68 11.39 -10.59
C ASP A 11 4.66 10.36 -10.08
N LEU A 12 4.81 9.10 -10.49
CA LEU A 12 3.98 8.00 -10.00
C LEU A 12 4.22 7.67 -8.52
N SER A 13 5.45 7.84 -8.01
CA SER A 13 5.75 7.67 -6.58
C SER A 13 5.00 8.69 -5.73
N ILE A 14 4.97 9.94 -6.18
CA ILE A 14 4.20 11.01 -5.52
C ILE A 14 2.71 10.69 -5.58
N PHE A 15 2.20 10.28 -6.74
CA PHE A 15 0.80 9.89 -6.90
C PHE A 15 0.43 8.70 -5.99
N ALA A 16 1.27 7.66 -5.95
CA ALA A 16 1.06 6.50 -5.08
C ALA A 16 1.04 6.91 -3.60
N SER A 17 1.90 7.87 -3.19
CA SER A 17 1.91 8.38 -1.82
C SER A 17 0.58 9.02 -1.44
N PHE A 18 0.04 9.88 -2.29
CA PHE A 18 -1.29 10.46 -2.07
C PHE A 18 -2.37 9.39 -2.04
N GLN A 19 -2.34 8.41 -2.94
CA GLN A 19 -3.31 7.33 -2.97
C GLN A 19 -3.25 6.46 -1.70
N TYR A 20 -2.07 6.23 -1.15
CA TYR A 20 -1.87 5.45 0.07
C TYR A 20 -2.33 6.22 1.31
N ILE A 21 -1.86 7.47 1.48
CA ILE A 21 -2.12 8.27 2.68
C ILE A 21 -3.60 8.68 2.79
N ARG A 22 -4.28 9.01 1.68
CA ARG A 22 -5.66 9.53 1.69
C ARG A 22 -6.73 8.52 2.17
N THR A 23 -6.39 7.27 2.39
CA THR A 23 -7.36 6.20 2.65
C THR A 23 -7.91 6.23 4.08
N ALA A 24 -9.11 5.65 4.26
CA ALA A 24 -9.67 5.44 5.59
C ALA A 24 -8.84 4.46 6.42
N GLU A 25 -8.12 3.55 5.74
CA GLU A 25 -7.20 2.61 6.36
C GLU A 25 -6.05 3.33 7.07
N THR A 26 -5.45 4.34 6.44
CA THR A 26 -4.41 5.16 7.09
C THR A 26 -4.91 5.81 8.38
N ARG A 27 -6.15 6.31 8.38
CA ARG A 27 -6.75 6.85 9.62
C ARG A 27 -6.93 5.79 10.70
N ARG A 28 -7.36 4.59 10.30
CA ARG A 28 -7.51 3.45 11.23
C ARG A 28 -6.16 3.07 11.82
N MET A 29 -5.13 2.95 10.99
CA MET A 29 -3.77 2.65 11.44
C MET A 29 -3.25 3.69 12.45
N LEU A 30 -3.48 4.98 12.22
CA LEU A 30 -3.09 6.04 13.17
C LEU A 30 -3.77 5.84 14.53
N LYS A 31 -5.07 5.53 14.54
CA LYS A 31 -5.81 5.26 15.77
C LYS A 31 -5.29 4.01 16.47
N ASP A 32 -5.07 2.93 15.75
CA ASP A 32 -4.57 1.67 16.29
C ASP A 32 -3.16 1.83 16.88
N MET A 33 -2.29 2.60 16.23
CA MET A 33 -0.97 2.94 16.77
C MET A 33 -1.07 3.73 18.09
N SER A 34 -1.97 4.72 18.14
CA SER A 34 -2.18 5.50 19.37
C SER A 34 -2.72 4.64 20.51
N ASN A 35 -3.68 3.76 20.23
CA ASN A 35 -4.23 2.84 21.20
C ASN A 35 -3.17 1.87 21.74
N CYS A 36 -2.32 1.35 20.84
CA CYS A 36 -1.21 0.48 21.22
C CYS A 36 -0.21 1.23 22.12
N LEU A 37 0.15 2.47 21.77
CA LEU A 37 1.02 3.31 22.59
C LEU A 37 0.41 3.57 23.98
N GLU A 38 -0.87 3.89 24.04
CA GLU A 38 -1.58 4.09 25.30
C GLU A 38 -1.50 2.85 26.19
N GLN A 39 -1.75 1.67 25.61
CA GLN A 39 -1.66 0.41 26.37
C GLN A 39 -0.25 0.20 26.94
N VAL A 40 0.79 0.37 26.13
CA VAL A 40 2.19 0.23 26.58
C VAL A 40 2.53 1.21 27.68
N LEU A 41 2.12 2.49 27.56
CA LEU A 41 2.37 3.50 28.58
C LEU A 41 1.64 3.19 29.89
N ARG A 42 0.41 2.65 29.83
CA ARG A 42 -0.32 2.18 31.03
C ARG A 42 0.36 1.00 31.72
N GLU A 43 0.84 0.03 30.95
CA GLU A 43 1.61 -1.12 31.47
C GLU A 43 2.92 -0.66 32.16
N MET A 44 3.56 0.38 31.62
CA MET A 44 4.72 1.03 32.22
C MET A 44 4.39 1.90 33.43
N LYS A 45 3.10 2.02 33.81
CA LYS A 45 2.61 2.85 34.93
C LYS A 45 2.98 4.33 34.76
N VAL A 46 2.97 4.83 33.58
CA VAL A 46 3.15 6.26 33.27
C VAL A 46 1.90 7.03 33.71
N SER A 47 2.06 8.28 34.17
CA SER A 47 0.92 9.09 34.63
C SER A 47 -0.07 9.42 33.50
N ASP A 48 -1.35 9.53 33.80
CA ASP A 48 -2.41 9.86 32.85
C ASP A 48 -2.11 11.18 32.11
N GLU A 49 -1.51 12.16 32.76
CA GLU A 49 -1.12 13.44 32.15
C GLU A 49 -0.11 13.24 30.98
N VAL A 50 0.83 12.33 31.15
CA VAL A 50 1.81 11.99 30.11
C VAL A 50 1.15 11.19 29.01
N ILE A 51 0.28 10.24 29.36
CA ILE A 51 -0.48 9.45 28.39
C ILE A 51 -1.32 10.38 27.50
N ASP A 52 -2.10 11.28 28.08
CA ASP A 52 -2.94 12.26 27.38
C ASP A 52 -2.15 13.20 26.45
N LYS A 53 -0.88 13.42 26.74
CA LYS A 53 0.00 14.26 25.95
C LYS A 53 0.50 13.56 24.66
N TYR A 54 0.68 12.23 24.71
CA TYR A 54 1.33 11.47 23.63
C TYR A 54 0.37 10.54 22.87
N THR A 55 -0.88 10.43 23.33
CA THR A 55 -1.91 9.63 22.65
C THR A 55 -2.98 10.52 22.02
N MET A 56 -3.64 10.01 20.99
CA MET A 56 -4.73 10.71 20.31
C MET A 56 -6.03 10.60 21.12
N LYS A 57 -6.77 11.70 21.20
CA LYS A 57 -8.16 11.69 21.68
C LYS A 57 -9.11 11.27 20.56
N ASP A 58 -10.30 10.82 20.95
CA ASP A 58 -11.33 10.46 19.98
C ASP A 58 -11.65 11.65 19.05
N GLY A 59 -11.51 11.41 17.74
CA GLY A 59 -11.74 12.41 16.72
C GLY A 59 -10.47 13.12 16.20
N ASP A 60 -9.35 13.05 16.92
CA ASP A 60 -8.07 13.66 16.51
C ASP A 60 -7.51 13.02 15.24
N GLU A 61 -7.82 11.74 15.01
CA GLU A 61 -7.34 10.99 13.84
C GLU A 61 -7.72 11.65 12.52
N ARG A 62 -8.85 12.40 12.47
CA ARG A 62 -9.27 13.12 11.26
C ARG A 62 -8.39 14.33 10.97
N ASN A 63 -8.08 15.09 12.02
CA ASN A 63 -7.26 16.30 11.91
C ASN A 63 -5.81 15.94 11.61
N ILE A 64 -5.27 14.92 12.30
CA ILE A 64 -3.92 14.41 12.07
C ILE A 64 -3.79 13.89 10.65
N HIS A 65 -4.73 13.06 10.20
CA HIS A 65 -4.76 12.55 8.84
C HIS A 65 -4.87 13.65 7.79
N GLY A 66 -5.72 14.66 8.03
CA GLY A 66 -5.82 15.83 7.14
C GLY A 66 -4.50 16.60 7.04
N ASN A 67 -3.81 16.80 8.16
CA ASN A 67 -2.50 17.45 8.18
C ASN A 67 -1.43 16.61 7.46
N MET A 68 -1.44 15.28 7.60
CA MET A 68 -0.50 14.39 6.88
C MET A 68 -0.65 14.50 5.36
N ILE A 69 -1.89 14.63 4.85
CA ILE A 69 -2.15 14.78 3.41
C ILE A 69 -1.63 16.13 2.89
N LEU A 70 -1.60 17.17 3.73
CA LEU A 70 -1.14 18.51 3.39
C LEU A 70 0.34 18.74 3.68
N ASP A 71 0.99 17.81 4.37
CA ASP A 71 2.41 17.91 4.72
C ASP A 71 3.28 17.42 3.56
N ILE A 72 3.92 18.38 2.88
CA ILE A 72 4.78 18.12 1.71
C ILE A 72 5.98 17.24 2.09
N ASP A 73 6.56 17.44 3.28
CA ASP A 73 7.70 16.65 3.72
C ASP A 73 7.29 15.19 3.95
N HIS A 74 6.13 14.98 4.56
CA HIS A 74 5.58 13.63 4.74
C HIS A 74 5.28 12.94 3.41
N ILE A 75 4.68 13.66 2.46
CA ILE A 75 4.41 13.14 1.10
C ILE A 75 5.72 12.78 0.40
N ARG A 76 6.73 13.65 0.49
CA ARG A 76 8.06 13.40 -0.11
C ARG A 76 8.71 12.14 0.47
N ASP A 77 8.70 12.00 1.79
CA ASP A 77 9.33 10.87 2.46
C ASP A 77 8.62 9.55 2.11
N MET A 78 7.29 9.57 2.00
CA MET A 78 6.52 8.43 1.52
C MET A 78 6.80 8.14 0.04
N ALA A 79 6.90 9.17 -0.81
CA ALA A 79 7.25 9.01 -2.22
C ALA A 79 8.63 8.36 -2.41
N LEU A 80 9.61 8.72 -1.57
CA LEU A 80 10.91 8.07 -1.57
C LEU A 80 10.84 6.59 -1.17
N CYS A 81 9.92 6.21 -0.27
CA CYS A 81 9.71 4.79 0.04
C CYS A 81 9.28 4.01 -1.20
N PHE A 82 8.28 4.50 -1.95
CA PHE A 82 7.85 3.87 -3.20
C PHE A 82 8.92 3.92 -4.28
N TYR A 83 9.57 5.08 -4.47
CA TYR A 83 10.60 5.27 -5.49
C TYR A 83 11.76 4.29 -5.36
N ASN A 84 12.16 3.95 -4.14
CA ASN A 84 13.26 3.04 -3.87
C ASN A 84 12.94 1.55 -4.10
N LEU A 85 11.67 1.21 -4.31
CA LEU A 85 11.30 -0.15 -4.71
C LEU A 85 11.67 -0.42 -6.18
N THR A 86 11.80 -1.67 -6.55
CA THR A 86 11.95 -2.14 -7.92
C THR A 86 10.58 -2.28 -8.57
N TRP A 87 10.35 -1.66 -9.71
CA TRP A 87 9.03 -1.48 -10.30
C TRP A 87 8.83 -2.37 -11.53
N ILE A 88 7.68 -3.04 -11.59
CA ILE A 88 7.21 -3.77 -12.76
C ILE A 88 5.83 -3.24 -13.13
N LEU A 89 5.59 -2.92 -14.39
CA LEU A 89 4.26 -2.63 -14.90
C LEU A 89 3.68 -3.86 -15.59
N GLY A 90 2.74 -4.53 -14.93
CA GLY A 90 2.03 -5.70 -15.46
C GLY A 90 0.96 -5.28 -16.46
N ILE A 91 1.00 -5.89 -17.65
CA ILE A 91 -0.04 -5.75 -18.69
C ILE A 91 -0.85 -7.03 -18.70
N ASN A 92 -2.08 -6.95 -18.28
CA ASN A 92 -3.01 -8.06 -18.26
C ASN A 92 -3.52 -8.39 -19.68
N ARG A 93 -3.15 -9.55 -20.17
CA ARG A 93 -3.59 -10.11 -21.48
C ARG A 93 -4.74 -11.10 -21.34
N THR A 94 -5.17 -11.38 -20.11
CA THR A 94 -6.24 -12.34 -19.84
C THR A 94 -7.63 -11.75 -20.07
N SER A 95 -8.65 -12.60 -20.02
CA SER A 95 -10.06 -12.19 -20.10
C SER A 95 -10.59 -11.58 -18.80
N VAL A 96 -9.95 -11.85 -17.65
CA VAL A 96 -10.34 -11.31 -16.34
C VAL A 96 -9.70 -9.94 -16.14
N ASP A 97 -10.48 -8.95 -15.72
CA ASP A 97 -9.99 -7.59 -15.45
C ASP A 97 -9.50 -7.44 -14.01
N PHE A 98 -8.55 -6.53 -13.76
CA PHE A 98 -8.16 -6.17 -12.41
C PHE A 98 -9.26 -5.40 -11.70
N TYR A 99 -9.41 -5.69 -10.41
CA TYR A 99 -10.22 -4.90 -9.48
C TYR A 99 -9.36 -3.85 -8.78
N THR A 100 -10.00 -2.79 -8.34
CA THR A 100 -9.42 -1.83 -7.41
C THR A 100 -10.38 -1.57 -6.25
N SER A 101 -9.96 -0.79 -5.26
CA SER A 101 -10.79 -0.53 -4.09
C SER A 101 -10.61 0.90 -3.57
N ASP A 102 -11.36 1.26 -2.54
CA ASP A 102 -11.18 2.51 -1.80
C ASP A 102 -9.85 2.58 -1.02
N ASN A 103 -9.16 1.42 -0.89
CA ASN A 103 -7.79 1.30 -0.45
C ASN A 103 -6.95 0.64 -1.58
N PRO A 104 -6.58 1.39 -2.63
CA PRO A 104 -6.14 0.80 -3.90
C PRO A 104 -4.72 0.24 -3.88
N ILE A 105 -3.91 0.60 -2.90
CA ILE A 105 -2.53 0.11 -2.76
C ILE A 105 -2.49 -0.94 -1.66
N GLY A 106 -2.16 -2.16 -2.03
CA GLY A 106 -2.01 -3.27 -1.09
C GLY A 106 -0.55 -3.70 -0.94
N THR A 107 -0.28 -4.39 0.15
CA THR A 107 1.04 -4.94 0.46
C THR A 107 0.95 -6.43 0.74
N ILE A 108 1.99 -7.16 0.31
CA ILE A 108 2.13 -8.60 0.50
C ILE A 108 3.47 -8.84 1.20
N PRO A 109 3.49 -9.28 2.45
CA PRO A 109 4.72 -9.64 3.12
C PRO A 109 5.18 -11.04 2.67
N HIS A 110 6.42 -11.15 2.18
CA HIS A 110 7.06 -12.43 1.86
C HIS A 110 7.98 -12.93 3.00
N VAL A 111 8.29 -12.07 3.95
CA VAL A 111 8.97 -12.43 5.20
C VAL A 111 7.94 -12.53 6.31
N LYS A 112 7.99 -13.61 7.10
CA LYS A 112 7.16 -13.77 8.28
C LYS A 112 7.96 -13.41 9.53
N ASN A 113 7.35 -12.66 10.43
CA ASN A 113 7.89 -12.36 11.74
C ASN A 113 6.75 -12.51 12.77
N ASP A 114 7.00 -13.28 13.84
CA ASP A 114 5.98 -13.60 14.83
C ASP A 114 5.68 -12.42 15.79
N PHE A 115 6.53 -11.40 15.80
CA PHE A 115 6.46 -10.30 16.77
C PHE A 115 6.01 -8.96 16.13
N ILE A 116 6.32 -8.77 14.83
CA ILE A 116 6.01 -7.52 14.13
C ILE A 116 5.39 -7.79 12.77
N SER A 117 4.48 -6.90 12.34
CA SER A 117 3.93 -6.94 10.99
C SER A 117 5.01 -6.57 9.96
N MET A 118 5.17 -7.41 8.95
CA MET A 118 6.08 -7.18 7.82
C MET A 118 5.36 -6.60 6.59
N SER A 119 4.17 -6.04 6.76
CA SER A 119 3.36 -5.48 5.67
C SER A 119 3.62 -3.99 5.40
N GLY A 120 4.56 -3.37 6.09
CA GLY A 120 4.94 -1.98 5.82
C GLY A 120 5.69 -1.83 4.48
N ILE A 121 5.53 -0.68 3.81
CA ILE A 121 6.20 -0.39 2.51
C ILE A 121 7.73 -0.49 2.58
N ARG A 122 8.31 -0.29 3.76
CA ARG A 122 9.76 -0.38 4.01
C ARG A 122 10.18 -1.72 4.62
N SER A 123 9.26 -2.67 4.78
CA SER A 123 9.58 -3.97 5.35
C SER A 123 10.39 -4.81 4.37
N GLU A 124 11.32 -5.60 4.92
CA GLU A 124 12.07 -6.58 4.14
C GLU A 124 11.11 -7.57 3.46
N GLY A 125 11.35 -7.84 2.18
CA GLY A 125 10.56 -8.77 1.39
C GLY A 125 9.15 -8.29 1.07
N VAL A 126 8.86 -7.01 1.21
CA VAL A 126 7.54 -6.47 0.83
C VAL A 126 7.37 -6.49 -0.69
N GLU A 127 6.18 -6.87 -1.11
CA GLU A 127 5.64 -6.63 -2.44
C GLU A 127 4.46 -5.66 -2.29
N VAL A 128 4.46 -4.61 -3.08
CA VAL A 128 3.37 -3.63 -3.13
C VAL A 128 2.69 -3.72 -4.47
N PHE A 129 1.36 -3.77 -4.49
CA PHE A 129 0.60 -3.81 -5.73
C PHE A 129 -0.40 -2.65 -5.80
N PHE A 130 -0.57 -2.12 -7.01
CA PHE A 130 -1.46 -1.01 -7.28
C PHE A 130 -2.14 -1.19 -8.64
N PRO A 131 -3.39 -1.70 -8.70
CA PRO A 131 -4.17 -1.76 -9.93
C PRO A 131 -4.44 -0.36 -10.46
N LEU A 132 -3.92 -0.04 -11.63
CA LEU A 132 -4.06 1.27 -12.28
C LEU A 132 -5.25 1.33 -13.22
N SER A 133 -5.60 0.20 -13.80
CA SER A 133 -6.73 0.05 -14.72
C SER A 133 -7.13 -1.44 -14.82
N PRO A 134 -8.24 -1.79 -15.48
CA PRO A 134 -8.60 -3.20 -15.70
C PRO A 134 -7.51 -4.04 -16.36
N LYS A 135 -6.59 -3.40 -17.10
CA LYS A 135 -5.53 -4.11 -17.84
C LYS A 135 -4.11 -3.78 -17.38
N HIS A 136 -3.95 -2.93 -16.38
CA HIS A 136 -2.62 -2.52 -15.91
C HIS A 136 -2.53 -2.57 -14.39
N ILE A 137 -1.45 -3.13 -13.91
CA ILE A 137 -1.10 -3.16 -12.49
C ILE A 137 0.36 -2.71 -12.31
N LEU A 138 0.61 -1.85 -11.35
CA LEU A 138 1.94 -1.54 -10.90
C LEU A 138 2.29 -2.47 -9.74
N ILE A 139 3.41 -3.18 -9.87
CA ILE A 139 3.93 -4.07 -8.83
C ILE A 139 5.31 -3.55 -8.44
N MET A 140 5.52 -3.37 -7.15
CA MET A 140 6.75 -2.80 -6.61
C MET A 140 7.32 -3.74 -5.55
N TYR A 141 8.59 -4.09 -5.68
CA TYR A 141 9.25 -5.08 -4.84
C TYR A 141 10.38 -4.45 -4.02
N ASP A 142 10.59 -4.94 -2.81
CA ASP A 142 11.88 -4.76 -2.15
C ASP A 142 12.98 -5.47 -2.96
N GLY A 143 13.74 -4.71 -3.74
CA GLY A 143 14.79 -5.22 -4.61
C GLY A 143 15.97 -5.83 -3.86
N SER A 144 16.12 -5.57 -2.57
CA SER A 144 17.19 -6.18 -1.75
C SER A 144 16.88 -7.65 -1.45
N TYR A 145 15.63 -7.96 -1.23
CA TYR A 145 15.11 -9.31 -0.99
C TYR A 145 14.81 -10.04 -2.32
N HIS A 146 14.03 -9.42 -3.19
CA HIS A 146 13.57 -9.98 -4.47
C HIS A 146 14.58 -9.71 -5.59
N LYS A 147 15.83 -10.17 -5.46
CA LYS A 147 16.91 -9.87 -6.43
C LYS A 147 16.61 -10.26 -7.87
N TRP A 148 15.70 -11.21 -8.08
CA TRP A 148 15.30 -11.67 -9.41
C TRP A 148 14.53 -10.62 -10.22
N VAL A 149 13.93 -9.61 -9.56
CA VAL A 149 13.18 -8.55 -10.24
C VAL A 149 14.07 -7.48 -10.88
N ALA A 150 15.33 -7.37 -10.47
CA ALA A 150 16.23 -6.31 -10.92
C ALA A 150 16.32 -6.14 -12.47
N PRO A 151 16.38 -7.22 -13.29
CA PRO A 151 16.39 -7.10 -14.74
C PRO A 151 15.09 -6.52 -15.33
N TYR A 152 14.01 -6.51 -14.55
CA TYR A 152 12.68 -6.07 -14.98
C TYR A 152 12.33 -4.67 -14.46
N ASP A 153 13.25 -4.01 -13.72
CA ASP A 153 12.96 -2.68 -13.16
C ASP A 153 12.48 -1.72 -14.25
N ARG A 154 11.35 -1.08 -13.97
CA ARG A 154 10.67 -0.11 -14.84
C ARG A 154 10.20 -0.66 -16.18
N ARG A 155 10.12 -1.98 -16.34
CA ARG A 155 9.69 -2.63 -17.59
C ARG A 155 8.22 -3.03 -17.54
N TYR A 156 7.67 -3.16 -18.75
CA TYR A 156 6.38 -3.77 -18.97
C TYR A 156 6.55 -5.29 -19.04
N VAL A 157 5.72 -6.01 -18.29
CA VAL A 157 5.70 -7.47 -18.26
C VAL A 157 4.29 -7.95 -18.58
N SER A 158 4.16 -8.88 -19.52
CA SER A 158 2.86 -9.50 -19.83
C SER A 158 2.42 -10.42 -18.72
N ILE A 159 1.15 -10.35 -18.36
CA ILE A 159 0.47 -11.27 -17.43
C ILE A 159 -0.54 -12.04 -18.28
N ASP A 160 -0.20 -13.29 -18.60
CA ASP A 160 -0.97 -14.14 -19.49
C ASP A 160 -1.77 -15.21 -18.73
N GLU A 161 -1.51 -15.37 -17.42
CA GLU A 161 -2.16 -16.33 -16.55
C GLU A 161 -3.27 -15.68 -15.73
N ILE A 162 -4.48 -16.26 -15.80
CA ILE A 162 -5.67 -15.78 -15.09
C ILE A 162 -5.47 -15.84 -13.57
N ASP A 163 -4.81 -16.86 -13.07
CA ASP A 163 -4.60 -17.08 -11.63
C ASP A 163 -3.87 -15.92 -10.96
N TRP A 164 -2.93 -15.28 -11.66
CA TRP A 164 -2.25 -14.09 -11.16
C TRP A 164 -3.21 -12.90 -11.01
N VAL A 165 -4.06 -12.69 -12.02
CA VAL A 165 -5.06 -11.61 -11.97
C VAL A 165 -6.04 -11.85 -10.83
N GLN A 166 -6.51 -13.08 -10.68
CA GLN A 166 -7.43 -13.47 -9.62
C GLN A 166 -6.80 -13.31 -8.23
N GLU A 167 -5.52 -13.62 -8.07
CA GLU A 167 -4.83 -13.46 -6.80
C GLU A 167 -4.75 -11.98 -6.41
N TYR A 168 -4.37 -11.08 -7.32
CA TYR A 168 -4.39 -9.64 -7.04
C TYR A 168 -5.80 -9.11 -6.79
N ASN A 169 -6.81 -9.65 -7.47
CA ASN A 169 -8.21 -9.29 -7.23
C ASN A 169 -8.66 -9.71 -5.83
N ARG A 170 -8.37 -10.94 -5.39
CA ARG A 170 -8.62 -11.39 -4.01
C ARG A 170 -7.94 -10.47 -2.99
N ARG A 171 -6.68 -10.11 -3.23
CA ARG A 171 -5.95 -9.19 -2.35
C ARG A 171 -6.54 -7.78 -2.35
N SER A 172 -7.02 -7.28 -3.48
CA SER A 172 -7.72 -6.00 -3.55
C SER A 172 -9.00 -6.01 -2.72
N VAL A 173 -9.74 -7.14 -2.71
CA VAL A 173 -10.92 -7.32 -1.86
C VAL A 173 -10.55 -7.39 -0.38
N TYR A 174 -9.53 -8.16 0.00
CA TYR A 174 -9.07 -8.22 1.39
C TYR A 174 -8.52 -6.89 1.91
N ASN A 175 -7.91 -6.10 1.02
CA ASN A 175 -7.34 -4.80 1.35
C ASN A 175 -8.39 -3.68 1.36
N CYS A 176 -9.60 -3.90 0.84
CA CYS A 176 -10.63 -2.87 0.79
C CYS A 176 -11.16 -2.54 2.19
N ASN A 177 -11.53 -1.28 2.37
CA ASN A 177 -12.18 -0.83 3.60
C ASN A 177 -13.72 -0.91 3.49
N ARG A 178 -14.28 -0.46 2.36
CA ARG A 178 -15.72 -0.38 2.14
C ARG A 178 -16.19 -0.79 0.76
N CYS A 179 -15.41 -0.51 -0.28
CA CYS A 179 -15.83 -0.63 -1.67
C CYS A 179 -14.74 -1.25 -2.54
N VAL A 180 -15.15 -2.22 -3.36
CA VAL A 180 -14.35 -2.77 -4.46
C VAL A 180 -14.98 -2.31 -5.77
N PHE A 181 -14.16 -1.99 -6.75
CA PHE A 181 -14.58 -1.53 -8.06
C PHE A 181 -14.07 -2.49 -9.13
N SER A 182 -14.98 -2.98 -9.97
CA SER A 182 -14.68 -3.70 -11.20
C SER A 182 -15.22 -2.92 -12.39
N LYS A 183 -14.73 -3.18 -13.58
CA LYS A 183 -15.16 -2.48 -14.80
C LYS A 183 -16.62 -2.71 -15.12
N ASP A 184 -17.08 -3.95 -14.99
CA ASP A 184 -18.42 -4.37 -15.39
C ASP A 184 -19.36 -4.67 -14.20
N GLY A 185 -18.92 -4.36 -12.98
CA GLY A 185 -19.65 -4.68 -11.74
C GLY A 185 -19.65 -6.17 -11.39
N ASP A 186 -18.98 -6.99 -12.17
CA ASP A 186 -18.82 -8.42 -11.90
C ASP A 186 -17.67 -8.65 -10.90
N LEU A 187 -17.98 -9.26 -9.76
CA LEU A 187 -17.07 -9.63 -8.69
C LEU A 187 -17.01 -11.15 -8.47
N SER A 188 -17.51 -11.93 -9.43
CA SER A 188 -17.62 -13.40 -9.34
C SER A 188 -16.28 -14.14 -9.18
N VAL A 189 -15.16 -13.44 -9.37
CA VAL A 189 -13.80 -14.01 -9.25
C VAL A 189 -13.36 -14.16 -7.78
N VAL A 190 -14.16 -13.73 -6.83
CA VAL A 190 -13.79 -13.63 -5.40
C VAL A 190 -14.57 -14.61 -4.52
N ASP A 191 -15.43 -15.43 -5.11
CA ASP A 191 -16.16 -16.52 -4.42
C ASP A 191 -15.28 -17.75 -4.16
#